data_be63d11a660f8d132be60d82d1998bf5
#
_entry.id   be63d11a660f8d132be60d82d1998bf5
#
_cell.length_a   1.000
_cell.length_b   1.000
_cell.length_c   1.000
_cell.angle_alpha   90.00
_cell.angle_beta   90.00
_cell.angle_gamma   90.00
#
_symmetry.space_group_name_H-M   'P 1'
#
loop_
_entity.id
_entity.type
_entity.pdbx_description
1 polymer ?
#
loop_
_entity_poly.entity_id
_entity_poly.type
_entity_poly.pdbx_seq_one_letter_code
_entity_poly.pdbx_strand_id
1 'polypeptide(L)'
;MEFNTETWRNLAACKGVDGFERPATGEWATEEPRLLCAICPVKRECATAALTSGTTLDAIATTPADDVIAAGVICEGDDKTARALTAVIESREYKPRQPIPENCKTCRRKLCSQKTAPGKYDAPHHSNGICTLCYQKHRYHQNLTAGMPALF
;
A
#
# COMPACT_ATOMS: atom_id res chain seq x y z
N MET A 1 -26.63 15.15 19.49
CA MET A 1 -25.73 14.18 20.19
C MET A 1 -24.50 14.05 19.38
N GLU A 2 -23.43 14.76 19.75
CA GLU A 2 -22.11 14.53 19.16
C GLU A 2 -21.63 13.16 19.64
N PHE A 3 -21.58 12.21 18.74
CA PHE A 3 -20.91 10.95 19.01
C PHE A 3 -19.43 11.27 19.23
N ASN A 4 -18.98 11.16 20.48
CA ASN A 4 -17.57 11.29 20.83
C ASN A 4 -16.79 10.23 20.03
N THR A 5 -16.16 10.68 18.95
CA THR A 5 -15.47 9.83 17.95
C THR A 5 -14.28 9.06 18.51
N GLU A 6 -13.93 9.25 19.79
CA GLU A 6 -12.77 8.63 20.44
C GLU A 6 -13.11 7.51 21.44
N THR A 7 -14.38 7.20 21.65
CA THR A 7 -14.80 6.14 22.59
C THR A 7 -14.26 4.75 22.21
N TRP A 8 -14.00 4.51 20.93
CA TRP A 8 -13.42 3.25 20.45
C TRP A 8 -12.02 2.96 21.03
N ARG A 9 -11.24 4.00 21.34
CA ARG A 9 -9.90 3.83 21.93
C ARG A 9 -9.95 3.12 23.29
N ASN A 10 -11.05 3.23 24.02
CA ASN A 10 -11.25 2.55 25.29
C ASN A 10 -11.41 1.02 25.12
N LEU A 11 -11.76 0.57 23.93
CA LEU A 11 -11.94 -0.83 23.57
C LEU A 11 -10.70 -1.43 22.88
N ALA A 12 -9.65 -0.61 22.66
CA ALA A 12 -8.44 -1.05 21.99
C ALA A 12 -7.68 -2.08 22.85
N ALA A 13 -7.28 -3.20 22.25
CA ALA A 13 -6.52 -4.26 22.93
C ALA A 13 -5.14 -3.76 23.42
N CYS A 14 -4.60 -2.71 22.81
CA CYS A 14 -3.32 -2.09 23.16
C CYS A 14 -3.43 -1.00 24.24
N LYS A 15 -4.61 -0.77 24.82
CA LYS A 15 -4.76 0.28 25.84
C LYS A 15 -3.88 0.00 27.04
N GLY A 16 -2.94 0.93 27.33
CA GLY A 16 -1.99 0.80 28.43
C GLY A 16 -0.82 -0.15 28.18
N VAL A 17 -0.62 -0.55 26.93
CA VAL A 17 0.52 -1.38 26.50
C VAL A 17 1.48 -0.51 25.69
N ASP A 18 2.77 -0.52 26.06
CA ASP A 18 3.84 0.18 25.35
C ASP A 18 4.34 -0.59 24.13
N GLY A 19 5.24 0.02 23.33
CA GLY A 19 5.90 -0.63 22.20
C GLY A 19 5.23 -0.41 20.84
N PHE A 20 4.20 0.42 20.77
CA PHE A 20 3.53 0.78 19.51
C PHE A 20 4.20 1.96 18.81
N GLU A 21 5.08 2.68 19.46
CA GLU A 21 5.87 3.76 18.90
C GLU A 21 7.30 3.30 18.63
N ARG A 22 7.93 3.85 17.59
CA ARG A 22 9.34 3.57 17.30
C ARG A 22 10.20 4.14 18.41
N PRO A 23 11.07 3.35 19.06
CA PRO A 23 11.96 3.86 20.07
C PRO A 23 13.01 4.82 19.46
N ALA A 24 13.39 5.85 20.19
CA ALA A 24 14.43 6.79 19.76
C ALA A 24 15.79 6.11 19.55
N THR A 25 16.05 5.03 20.29
CA THR A 25 17.28 4.23 20.20
C THR A 25 16.95 2.75 20.38
N GLY A 26 17.73 1.89 19.73
CA GLY A 26 17.57 0.44 19.83
C GLY A 26 16.72 -0.18 18.72
N GLU A 27 16.49 -1.47 18.82
CA GLU A 27 15.70 -2.24 17.85
C GLU A 27 14.21 -2.17 18.20
N TRP A 28 13.36 -1.96 17.19
CA TRP A 28 11.92 -1.91 17.39
C TRP A 28 11.29 -3.30 17.31
N ALA A 29 10.88 -3.83 18.48
CA ALA A 29 10.14 -5.09 18.57
C ALA A 29 8.69 -4.90 18.07
N THR A 30 8.41 -5.29 16.85
CA THR A 30 7.11 -5.04 16.19
C THR A 30 6.17 -6.24 16.23
N GLU A 31 6.65 -7.42 16.59
CA GLU A 31 5.88 -8.66 16.51
C GLU A 31 4.75 -8.70 17.54
N GLU A 32 5.05 -8.44 18.81
CA GLU A 32 4.07 -8.45 19.90
C GLU A 32 2.95 -7.42 19.70
N PRO A 33 3.23 -6.13 19.41
CA PRO A 33 2.20 -5.15 19.07
C PRO A 33 1.30 -5.59 17.90
N ARG A 34 1.86 -6.22 16.86
CA ARG A 34 1.07 -6.70 15.73
C ARG A 34 0.15 -7.85 16.08
N LEU A 35 0.57 -8.75 16.98
CA LEU A 35 -0.29 -9.82 17.49
C LEU A 35 -1.47 -9.27 18.29
N LEU A 36 -1.25 -8.25 19.13
CA LEU A 36 -2.34 -7.55 19.83
C LEU A 36 -3.32 -6.90 18.86
N CYS A 37 -2.81 -6.27 17.79
CA CYS A 37 -3.66 -5.70 16.75
C CYS A 37 -4.47 -6.76 15.99
N ALA A 38 -3.97 -8.00 15.88
CA ALA A 38 -4.68 -9.08 15.18
C ALA A 38 -6.01 -9.44 15.85
N ILE A 39 -6.07 -9.37 17.18
CA ILE A 39 -7.27 -9.70 17.99
C ILE A 39 -8.06 -8.44 18.41
N CYS A 40 -7.64 -7.25 18.01
CA CYS A 40 -8.23 -5.99 18.45
C CYS A 40 -9.63 -5.79 17.84
N PRO A 41 -10.70 -5.58 18.66
CA PRO A 41 -12.06 -5.40 18.16
C PRO A 41 -12.27 -4.09 17.40
N VAL A 42 -11.43 -3.08 17.62
CA VAL A 42 -11.51 -1.74 17.03
C VAL A 42 -10.41 -1.49 15.98
N LYS A 43 -9.96 -2.55 15.34
CA LYS A 43 -8.88 -2.50 14.35
C LYS A 43 -9.21 -1.59 13.16
N ARG A 44 -10.47 -1.59 12.71
CA ARG A 44 -10.94 -0.79 11.59
C ARG A 44 -10.96 0.70 11.92
N GLU A 45 -11.47 1.06 13.08
CA GLU A 45 -11.52 2.43 13.60
C GLU A 45 -10.10 2.98 13.80
N CYS A 46 -9.21 2.15 14.35
CA CYS A 46 -7.80 2.47 14.49
C CYS A 46 -7.15 2.75 13.12
N ALA A 47 -7.38 1.91 12.10
CA ALA A 47 -6.86 2.12 10.75
C ALA A 47 -7.40 3.41 10.13
N THR A 48 -8.69 3.71 10.33
CA THR A 48 -9.33 4.95 9.83
C THR A 48 -8.70 6.19 10.46
N ALA A 49 -8.51 6.19 11.77
CA ALA A 49 -7.85 7.29 12.47
C ALA A 49 -6.39 7.47 12.03
N ALA A 50 -5.65 6.36 11.84
CA ALA A 50 -4.24 6.39 11.44
C ALA A 50 -4.01 6.92 10.01
N LEU A 51 -5.02 6.88 9.12
CA LEU A 51 -4.90 7.44 7.77
C LEU A 51 -4.66 8.96 7.74
N THR A 52 -5.08 9.66 8.77
CA THR A 52 -5.05 11.13 8.83
C THR A 52 -4.41 11.67 10.10
N SER A 53 -3.71 10.83 10.88
CA SER A 53 -3.12 11.24 12.17
C SER A 53 -1.75 11.89 12.04
N GLY A 54 -1.08 11.75 10.92
CA GLY A 54 0.17 12.46 10.61
C GLY A 54 -0.09 13.82 9.96
N THR A 55 0.92 14.68 9.94
CA THR A 55 0.89 15.97 9.27
C THR A 55 2.16 16.17 8.45
N THR A 56 2.06 16.93 7.35
CA THR A 56 3.25 17.38 6.61
C THR A 56 4.07 18.35 7.45
N LEU A 57 5.37 18.52 7.12
CA LEU A 57 6.28 19.40 7.85
C LEU A 57 5.78 20.86 7.95
N ASP A 58 5.00 21.31 7.00
CA ASP A 58 4.36 22.63 6.96
C ASP A 58 2.98 22.67 7.66
N ALA A 59 2.53 21.52 8.19
CA ALA A 59 1.22 21.34 8.84
C ALA A 59 0.00 21.70 7.96
N ILE A 60 0.17 21.76 6.64
CA ILE A 60 -0.90 22.14 5.71
C ILE A 60 -1.76 20.92 5.32
N ALA A 61 -1.16 19.74 5.19
CA ALA A 61 -1.86 18.53 4.78
C ALA A 61 -1.75 17.41 5.81
N THR A 62 -2.80 16.60 5.93
CA THR A 62 -2.78 15.38 6.73
C THR A 62 -2.08 14.26 5.96
N THR A 63 -1.30 13.46 6.68
CA THR A 63 -0.61 12.27 6.17
C THR A 63 -1.03 11.05 6.97
N PRO A 64 -0.76 9.83 6.50
CA PRO A 64 -0.85 8.66 7.35
C PRO A 64 0.04 8.78 8.58
N ALA A 65 -0.29 8.04 9.63
CA ALA A 65 0.54 7.90 10.82
C ALA A 65 1.98 7.56 10.46
N ASP A 66 2.93 8.06 11.23
CA ASP A 66 4.36 7.83 11.07
C ASP A 66 4.99 7.33 12.38
N ASP A 67 6.02 6.50 12.27
CA ASP A 67 6.78 5.92 13.40
C ASP A 67 5.94 5.20 14.47
N VAL A 68 4.78 4.65 14.09
CA VAL A 68 3.89 3.91 14.99
C VAL A 68 3.39 2.62 14.36
N ILE A 69 2.88 1.70 15.18
CA ILE A 69 2.11 0.54 14.74
C ILE A 69 0.63 0.83 14.98
N ALA A 70 -0.14 0.93 13.90
CA ALA A 70 -1.57 1.13 13.95
C ALA A 70 -2.30 0.05 13.19
N ALA A 71 -3.32 -0.56 13.80
CA ALA A 71 -4.12 -1.63 13.19
C ALA A 71 -3.30 -2.82 12.64
N GLY A 72 -2.11 -3.08 13.20
CA GLY A 72 -1.19 -4.12 12.76
C GLY A 72 -0.29 -3.71 11.57
N VAL A 73 -0.38 -2.46 11.14
CA VAL A 73 0.47 -1.88 10.08
C VAL A 73 1.59 -1.09 10.74
N ILE A 74 2.83 -1.31 10.29
CA ILE A 74 3.96 -0.45 10.60
C ILE A 74 3.81 0.80 9.74
N CYS A 75 3.59 1.94 10.37
CA CYS A 75 3.32 3.21 9.71
C CYS A 75 4.62 3.98 9.52
N GLU A 76 4.89 4.38 8.28
CA GLU A 76 6.06 5.14 7.84
C GLU A 76 5.65 6.47 7.17
N GLY A 77 4.43 6.95 7.42
CA GLY A 77 3.91 8.21 6.90
C GLY A 77 3.73 8.30 5.38
N ASP A 78 3.89 7.21 4.66
CA ASP A 78 3.98 7.15 3.20
C ASP A 78 2.73 6.56 2.51
N ASP A 79 2.73 6.60 1.17
CA ASP A 79 1.69 5.99 0.34
C ASP A 79 1.52 4.47 0.57
N LYS A 80 2.57 3.77 1.00
CA LYS A 80 2.52 2.34 1.29
C LYS A 80 1.72 2.11 2.57
N THR A 81 1.97 2.93 3.60
CA THR A 81 1.18 2.97 4.83
C THR A 81 -0.29 3.24 4.54
N ALA A 82 -0.61 4.27 3.75
CA ALA A 82 -1.99 4.59 3.37
C ALA A 82 -2.70 3.40 2.72
N ARG A 83 -2.06 2.72 1.78
CA ARG A 83 -2.64 1.54 1.11
C ARG A 83 -2.81 0.34 2.05
N ALA A 84 -1.88 0.12 2.97
CA ALA A 84 -1.98 -0.96 3.94
C ALA A 84 -3.13 -0.72 4.94
N LEU A 85 -3.27 0.50 5.45
CA LEU A 85 -4.38 0.90 6.33
C LEU A 85 -5.73 0.80 5.61
N THR A 86 -5.80 1.27 4.35
CA THR A 86 -7.01 1.12 3.52
C THR A 86 -7.41 -0.34 3.33
N ALA A 87 -6.45 -1.24 3.13
CA ALA A 87 -6.71 -2.67 3.02
C ALA A 87 -7.32 -3.25 4.30
N VAL A 88 -6.88 -2.78 5.49
CA VAL A 88 -7.49 -3.15 6.77
C VAL A 88 -8.94 -2.66 6.86
N ILE A 89 -9.22 -1.42 6.48
CA ILE A 89 -10.56 -0.84 6.48
C ILE A 89 -11.50 -1.63 5.58
N GLU A 90 -11.03 -2.02 4.40
CA GLU A 90 -11.77 -2.79 3.40
C GLU A 90 -11.81 -4.30 3.70
N SER A 91 -11.20 -4.76 4.79
CA SER A 91 -11.09 -6.18 5.18
C SER A 91 -10.52 -7.07 4.06
N ARG A 92 -9.57 -6.52 3.30
CA ARG A 92 -8.86 -7.24 2.23
C ARG A 92 -7.40 -7.45 2.58
N GLU A 93 -6.78 -8.46 1.98
CA GLU A 93 -5.35 -8.69 2.12
C GLU A 93 -4.55 -7.56 1.45
N TYR A 94 -3.60 -6.99 2.18
CA TYR A 94 -2.65 -6.04 1.61
C TYR A 94 -1.59 -6.76 0.78
N LYS A 95 -1.54 -6.45 -0.51
CA LYS A 95 -0.50 -6.95 -1.42
C LYS A 95 0.46 -5.80 -1.76
N PRO A 96 1.70 -5.82 -1.24
CA PRO A 96 2.69 -4.81 -1.57
C PRO A 96 2.93 -4.79 -3.08
N ARG A 97 3.17 -3.62 -3.64
CA ARG A 97 3.55 -3.51 -5.05
C ARG A 97 4.90 -4.20 -5.24
N GLN A 98 4.95 -5.11 -6.19
CA GLN A 98 6.21 -5.72 -6.58
C GLN A 98 7.11 -4.66 -7.22
N PRO A 99 8.44 -4.71 -6.96
CA PRO A 99 9.39 -3.84 -7.61
C PRO A 99 9.30 -4.01 -9.14
N ILE A 100 9.53 -2.93 -9.87
CA ILE A 100 9.57 -2.98 -11.32
C ILE A 100 10.82 -3.80 -11.72
N PRO A 101 10.68 -4.87 -12.50
CA PRO A 101 11.83 -5.62 -13.00
C PRO A 101 12.74 -4.72 -13.83
N GLU A 102 14.01 -5.03 -13.88
CA GLU A 102 14.98 -4.24 -14.64
C GLU A 102 14.64 -4.21 -16.14
N ASN A 103 14.21 -5.33 -16.70
CA ASN A 103 13.97 -5.48 -18.13
C ASN A 103 12.58 -6.05 -18.43
N CYS A 104 12.02 -5.62 -19.55
CA CYS A 104 10.78 -6.17 -20.09
C CYS A 104 10.94 -7.65 -20.46
N LYS A 105 10.06 -8.50 -19.97
CA LYS A 105 10.08 -9.95 -20.24
C LYS A 105 9.99 -10.28 -21.74
N THR A 106 9.32 -9.43 -22.52
CA THR A 106 9.06 -9.68 -23.95
C THR A 106 10.13 -9.09 -24.85
N CYS A 107 10.42 -7.79 -24.74
CA CYS A 107 11.34 -7.11 -25.65
C CYS A 107 12.73 -6.82 -25.07
N ARG A 108 12.96 -7.18 -23.80
CA ARG A 108 14.24 -7.00 -23.07
C ARG A 108 14.68 -5.55 -22.87
N ARG A 109 13.91 -4.56 -23.26
CA ARG A 109 14.23 -3.15 -22.96
C ARG A 109 14.19 -2.89 -21.47
N LYS A 110 15.05 -2.02 -20.99
CA LYS A 110 15.06 -1.56 -19.61
C LYS A 110 13.73 -0.89 -19.28
N LEU A 111 13.15 -1.27 -18.13
CA LEU A 111 11.88 -0.73 -17.66
C LEU A 111 12.12 0.49 -16.76
N CYS A 112 11.30 1.51 -16.94
CA CYS A 112 11.23 2.66 -16.06
C CYS A 112 9.83 2.82 -15.49
N SER A 113 9.72 3.56 -14.39
CA SER A 113 8.41 3.94 -13.83
C SER A 113 7.65 4.83 -14.83
N GLN A 114 6.33 4.67 -14.91
CA GLN A 114 5.47 5.57 -15.71
C GLN A 114 5.56 7.04 -15.26
N LYS A 115 5.96 7.28 -14.01
CA LYS A 115 6.13 8.63 -13.44
C LYS A 115 7.49 9.25 -13.77
N THR A 116 8.43 8.46 -14.25
CA THR A 116 9.79 8.90 -14.57
C THR A 116 9.89 9.13 -16.08
N ALA A 117 10.44 10.25 -16.50
CA ALA A 117 10.71 10.48 -17.92
C ALA A 117 11.60 9.35 -18.47
N PRO A 118 11.18 8.64 -19.53
CA PRO A 118 11.98 7.54 -20.06
C PRO A 118 13.26 8.07 -20.68
N GLY A 119 14.39 7.41 -20.39
CA GLY A 119 15.63 7.58 -21.13
C GLY A 119 15.47 7.14 -22.59
N LYS A 120 16.42 7.47 -23.45
CA LYS A 120 16.38 7.17 -24.90
C LYS A 120 16.07 5.70 -25.23
N TYR A 121 16.44 4.78 -24.36
CA TYR A 121 16.28 3.31 -24.55
C TYR A 121 15.32 2.67 -23.56
N ASP A 122 14.80 3.42 -22.60
CA ASP A 122 13.91 2.92 -21.57
C ASP A 122 12.48 2.76 -22.10
N ALA A 123 11.75 1.83 -21.53
CA ALA A 123 10.36 1.57 -21.87
C ALA A 123 9.49 1.68 -20.61
N PRO A 124 8.38 2.43 -20.63
CA PRO A 124 7.48 2.55 -19.49
C PRO A 124 6.93 1.17 -19.09
N HIS A 125 7.05 0.82 -17.80
CA HIS A 125 6.47 -0.41 -17.27
C HIS A 125 4.95 -0.30 -17.24
N HIS A 126 4.26 -1.35 -17.71
CA HIS A 126 2.80 -1.45 -17.65
C HIS A 126 2.36 -2.34 -16.47
N SER A 127 2.59 -3.63 -16.57
CA SER A 127 2.22 -4.62 -15.55
C SER A 127 3.00 -5.93 -15.75
N ASN A 128 3.12 -6.71 -14.70
CA ASN A 128 3.70 -8.07 -14.77
C ASN A 128 5.09 -8.18 -15.42
N GLY A 129 5.89 -7.11 -15.36
CA GLY A 129 7.21 -7.08 -15.98
C GLY A 129 7.19 -6.87 -17.51
N ILE A 130 6.12 -6.30 -18.05
CA ILE A 130 5.95 -6.03 -19.48
C ILE A 130 5.87 -4.51 -19.69
N CYS A 131 6.50 -3.99 -20.75
CA CYS A 131 6.39 -2.58 -21.11
C CYS A 131 5.06 -2.28 -21.81
N THR A 132 4.67 -1.00 -21.82
CA THR A 132 3.41 -0.53 -22.42
C THR A 132 3.24 -0.97 -23.88
N LEU A 133 4.29 -0.88 -24.70
CA LEU A 133 4.22 -1.30 -26.11
C LEU A 133 4.00 -2.80 -26.28
N CYS A 134 4.67 -3.63 -25.50
CA CYS A 134 4.47 -5.09 -25.55
C CYS A 134 3.09 -5.48 -25.06
N TYR A 135 2.59 -4.81 -24.02
CA TYR A 135 1.21 -5.01 -23.53
C TYR A 135 0.17 -4.66 -24.60
N GLN A 136 0.31 -3.52 -25.28
CA GLN A 136 -0.58 -3.09 -26.35
C GLN A 136 -0.58 -4.09 -27.53
N LYS A 137 0.61 -4.56 -27.96
CA LYS A 137 0.72 -5.60 -28.99
C LYS A 137 0.00 -6.88 -28.60
N HIS A 138 0.21 -7.34 -27.36
CA HIS A 138 -0.45 -8.57 -26.88
C HIS A 138 -1.97 -8.41 -26.87
N ARG A 139 -2.48 -7.28 -26.37
CA ARG A 139 -3.91 -6.98 -26.34
C ARG A 139 -4.51 -6.89 -27.75
N TYR A 140 -3.78 -6.29 -28.69
CA TYR A 140 -4.21 -6.22 -30.09
C TYR A 140 -4.37 -7.61 -30.71
N HIS A 141 -3.40 -8.50 -30.50
CA HIS A 141 -3.48 -9.89 -30.98
C HIS A 141 -4.64 -10.67 -30.35
N GLN A 142 -4.88 -10.51 -29.05
CA GLN A 142 -6.02 -11.14 -28.38
C GLN A 142 -7.36 -10.68 -28.96
N ASN A 143 -7.51 -9.38 -29.25
CA ASN A 143 -8.73 -8.84 -29.83
C ASN A 143 -8.96 -9.35 -31.25
N LEU A 144 -7.91 -9.54 -32.05
CA LEU A 144 -8.01 -10.12 -33.39
C LEU A 144 -8.48 -11.58 -33.36
N THR A 145 -7.93 -12.36 -32.42
CA THR A 145 -8.31 -13.79 -32.29
C THR A 145 -9.71 -13.98 -31.71
N ALA A 146 -10.16 -13.07 -30.82
CA ALA A 146 -11.51 -13.11 -30.24
C ALA A 146 -12.60 -12.68 -31.22
N GLY A 147 -12.26 -11.93 -32.29
CA GLY A 147 -13.18 -11.46 -33.32
C GLY A 147 -13.27 -12.37 -34.57
N MET A 148 -12.52 -13.46 -34.62
CA MET A 148 -12.62 -14.43 -35.74
C MET A 148 -13.72 -15.44 -35.42
N PRO A 149 -14.87 -15.44 -36.18
CA PRO A 149 -15.79 -16.57 -36.11
C PRO A 149 -15.05 -17.83 -36.58
N ALA A 150 -15.22 -18.93 -35.85
CA ALA A 150 -14.73 -20.23 -36.30
C ALA A 150 -15.33 -20.54 -37.67
N LEU A 151 -14.51 -20.46 -38.70
CA LEU A 151 -14.88 -20.98 -40.04
C LEU A 151 -14.73 -22.49 -39.95
N PHE A 152 -15.87 -23.18 -39.83
CA PHE A 152 -15.99 -24.59 -40.11
C PHE A 152 -16.39 -24.76 -41.59
#